data_4c25562c2c6c536ab0aae4a29f4b1449
#
_entry.id   4c25562c2c6c536ab0aae4a29f4b1449
#
_cell.length_a   1.000
_cell.length_b   1.000
_cell.length_c   1.000
_cell.angle_alpha   90.00
_cell.angle_beta   90.00
_cell.angle_gamma   90.00
#
_symmetry.space_group_name_H-M   'P 1'
#
loop_
_entity.id
_entity.type
_entity.pdbx_description
1 polymer ?
#
loop_
_entity_poly.entity_id
_entity_poly.type
_entity_poly.pdbx_seq_one_letter_code
_entity_poly.pdbx_strand_id
1 'polypeptide(L)'
;MISSNDFHPPNHLKNAHIQSIMNSIGPRKYRSILIQKKLTTCQLILKSRNDIRLIADFDCAPVSNKTIVILLHGWEGSSRSAYQVTTAFKLLEHGFDVLRINFRDHGGSHHLNRHFFNSTMSEEVAEAIEIFLNGHNYQHVFLAGFSLGGSFALRIAADQGDRLKLSATAAISPPVDPVNT
;
A
#
# COMPACT_ATOMS: atom_id res chain seq x y z
N MET A 1 -3.30 24.74 -7.89
CA MET A 1 -4.42 23.94 -7.34
C MET A 1 -5.45 23.79 -8.44
N ILE A 2 -5.77 22.55 -8.85
CA ILE A 2 -6.86 22.30 -9.81
C ILE A 2 -8.16 22.48 -9.02
N SER A 3 -9.02 23.42 -9.44
CA SER A 3 -10.34 23.61 -8.84
C SER A 3 -11.21 22.38 -9.11
N SER A 4 -12.02 21.95 -8.14
CA SER A 4 -12.98 20.85 -8.32
C SER A 4 -13.99 21.09 -9.45
N ASN A 5 -14.11 22.34 -9.89
CA ASN A 5 -15.00 22.75 -11.00
C ASN A 5 -14.41 22.46 -12.39
N ASP A 6 -13.12 22.09 -12.49
CA ASP A 6 -12.46 21.86 -13.79
C ASP A 6 -12.49 20.39 -14.22
N PHE A 7 -13.01 19.48 -13.38
CA PHE A 7 -13.13 18.06 -13.72
C PHE A 7 -14.49 17.76 -14.36
N HIS A 8 -14.46 17.47 -15.67
CA HIS A 8 -15.63 17.02 -16.43
C HIS A 8 -15.43 15.57 -16.88
N PRO A 9 -16.06 14.59 -16.20
CA PRO A 9 -15.95 13.21 -16.63
C PRO A 9 -16.60 13.03 -18.03
N PRO A 10 -16.05 12.17 -18.91
CA PRO A 10 -16.67 11.79 -20.15
C PRO A 10 -18.13 11.35 -19.94
N ASN A 11 -19.02 11.62 -20.92
CA ASN A 11 -20.46 11.38 -20.77
C ASN A 11 -20.82 9.94 -20.33
N HIS A 12 -20.08 8.94 -20.82
CA HIS A 12 -20.25 7.52 -20.47
C HIS A 12 -19.75 7.18 -19.05
N LEU A 13 -18.99 8.07 -18.39
CA LEU A 13 -18.47 7.91 -17.03
C LEU A 13 -19.12 8.87 -16.03
N LYS A 14 -20.20 9.57 -16.38
CA LYS A 14 -20.92 10.46 -15.44
C LYS A 14 -21.68 9.68 -14.36
N ASN A 15 -22.07 8.44 -14.64
CA ASN A 15 -22.78 7.61 -13.68
C ASN A 15 -21.80 6.94 -12.69
N ALA A 16 -21.98 7.17 -11.39
CA ALA A 16 -21.12 6.65 -10.33
C ALA A 16 -21.07 5.11 -10.30
N HIS A 17 -22.20 4.43 -10.59
CA HIS A 17 -22.24 2.97 -10.65
C HIS A 17 -21.41 2.41 -11.81
N ILE A 18 -21.47 3.09 -12.98
CA ILE A 18 -20.63 2.70 -14.14
C ILE A 18 -19.15 2.88 -13.79
N GLN A 19 -18.76 3.99 -13.13
CA GLN A 19 -17.39 4.22 -12.69
C GLN A 19 -16.92 3.10 -11.73
N SER A 20 -17.74 2.73 -10.75
CA SER A 20 -17.42 1.67 -9.79
C SER A 20 -17.26 0.31 -10.46
N ILE A 21 -18.18 -0.06 -11.36
CA ILE A 21 -18.13 -1.32 -12.11
C ILE A 21 -16.89 -1.35 -13.02
N MET A 22 -16.64 -0.28 -13.79
CA MET A 22 -15.49 -0.18 -14.69
C MET A 22 -14.16 -0.25 -13.94
N ASN A 23 -14.10 0.27 -12.72
CA ASN A 23 -12.92 0.18 -11.89
C ASN A 23 -12.65 -1.27 -11.42
N SER A 24 -13.70 -2.07 -11.18
CA SER A 24 -13.60 -3.43 -10.66
C SER A 24 -13.33 -4.49 -11.72
N ILE A 25 -13.88 -4.34 -12.94
CA ILE A 25 -13.81 -5.34 -14.02
C ILE A 25 -13.15 -4.83 -15.31
N GLY A 26 -12.77 -3.56 -15.35
CA GLY A 26 -12.28 -2.90 -16.55
C GLY A 26 -10.84 -3.24 -16.96
N PRO A 27 -10.32 -2.62 -18.03
CA PRO A 27 -8.98 -2.86 -18.58
C PRO A 27 -7.83 -2.76 -17.57
N ARG A 28 -8.04 -2.02 -16.48
CA ARG A 28 -7.06 -1.88 -15.39
C ARG A 28 -6.73 -3.21 -14.72
N LYS A 29 -7.75 -4.04 -14.46
CA LYS A 29 -7.56 -5.37 -13.85
C LYS A 29 -6.74 -6.27 -14.77
N TYR A 30 -7.08 -6.31 -16.05
CA TYR A 30 -6.31 -7.09 -17.03
C TYR A 30 -4.86 -6.60 -17.14
N ARG A 31 -4.67 -5.29 -17.24
CA ARG A 31 -3.32 -4.68 -17.27
C ARG A 31 -2.51 -5.01 -16.02
N SER A 32 -3.11 -4.98 -14.84
CA SER A 32 -2.41 -5.32 -13.59
C SER A 32 -1.96 -6.78 -13.55
N ILE A 33 -2.76 -7.72 -14.08
CA ILE A 33 -2.37 -9.13 -14.20
C ILE A 33 -1.14 -9.29 -15.11
N LEU A 34 -1.11 -8.60 -16.24
CA LEU A 34 0.04 -8.63 -17.15
C LEU A 34 1.29 -8.01 -16.49
N ILE A 35 1.12 -6.93 -15.76
CA ILE A 35 2.21 -6.28 -15.01
C ILE A 35 2.72 -7.21 -13.92
N GLN A 36 1.82 -7.85 -13.15
CA GLN A 36 2.21 -8.75 -12.06
C GLN A 36 3.09 -9.91 -12.55
N LYS A 37 2.85 -10.41 -13.77
CA LYS A 37 3.70 -11.43 -14.39
C LYS A 37 5.12 -10.95 -14.71
N LYS A 38 5.33 -9.65 -14.78
CA LYS A 38 6.65 -9.03 -15.05
C LYS A 38 7.42 -8.71 -13.76
N LEU A 39 6.74 -8.71 -12.62
CA LEU A 39 7.37 -8.44 -11.33
C LEU A 39 8.08 -9.71 -10.84
N THR A 40 9.30 -9.53 -10.36
CA THR A 40 10.04 -10.58 -9.63
C THR A 40 9.78 -10.38 -8.15
N THR A 41 8.61 -10.82 -7.69
CA THR A 41 8.14 -10.61 -6.33
C THR A 41 8.61 -11.73 -5.41
N CYS A 42 9.23 -11.35 -4.29
CA CYS A 42 9.49 -12.23 -3.16
C CYS A 42 8.41 -12.03 -2.09
N GLN A 43 7.68 -13.09 -1.76
CA GLN A 43 6.71 -13.02 -0.67
C GLN A 43 7.42 -13.25 0.67
N LEU A 44 7.20 -12.36 1.62
CA LEU A 44 7.80 -12.36 2.95
C LEU A 44 6.73 -12.50 4.02
N ILE A 45 7.09 -13.07 5.15
CA ILE A 45 6.34 -12.99 6.40
C ILE A 45 7.09 -12.03 7.31
N LEU A 46 6.53 -10.84 7.49
CA LEU A 46 7.03 -9.84 8.42
C LEU A 46 6.46 -10.16 9.81
N LYS A 47 7.33 -10.14 10.82
CA LYS A 47 6.91 -10.31 12.21
C LYS A 47 6.88 -8.98 12.91
N SER A 48 5.90 -8.73 13.75
CA SER A 48 5.91 -7.65 14.75
C SER A 48 6.37 -8.20 16.11
N ARG A 49 6.55 -7.33 17.08
CA ARG A 49 7.06 -7.69 18.42
C ARG A 49 6.18 -8.69 19.17
N ASN A 50 4.87 -8.62 18.98
CA ASN A 50 3.89 -9.51 19.65
C ASN A 50 3.60 -10.79 18.85
N ASP A 51 4.57 -11.31 18.09
CA ASP A 51 4.45 -12.48 17.20
C ASP A 51 3.34 -12.35 16.15
N ILE A 52 2.90 -11.13 15.86
CA ILE A 52 1.99 -10.85 14.76
C ILE A 52 2.74 -11.05 13.45
N ARG A 53 2.09 -11.69 12.49
CA ARG A 53 2.65 -12.04 11.19
C ARG A 53 1.86 -11.38 10.08
N LEU A 54 2.53 -10.56 9.30
CA LEU A 54 1.96 -9.90 8.12
C LEU A 54 2.62 -10.45 6.86
N ILE A 55 1.82 -10.75 5.84
CA ILE A 55 2.36 -11.11 4.52
C ILE A 55 2.72 -9.81 3.79
N ALA A 56 3.89 -9.77 3.18
CA ALA A 56 4.28 -8.70 2.29
C ALA A 56 4.84 -9.25 0.98
N ASP A 57 4.59 -8.54 -0.10
CA ASP A 57 5.21 -8.77 -1.41
C ASP A 57 6.33 -7.73 -1.59
N PHE A 58 7.56 -8.20 -1.72
CA PHE A 58 8.74 -7.37 -1.89
C PHE A 58 9.27 -7.49 -3.30
N ASP A 59 9.48 -6.36 -3.95
CA ASP A 59 10.00 -6.24 -5.30
C ASP A 59 11.26 -5.36 -5.27
N CYS A 60 12.38 -5.88 -5.81
CA CYS A 60 13.61 -5.14 -5.97
C CYS A 60 13.68 -4.50 -7.35
N ALA A 61 14.12 -3.25 -7.43
CA ALA A 61 14.42 -2.61 -8.68
C ALA A 61 15.65 -3.28 -9.34
N PRO A 62 15.70 -3.38 -10.67
CA PRO A 62 16.86 -3.94 -11.38
C PRO A 62 18.16 -3.21 -11.03
N VAL A 63 18.07 -1.89 -10.82
CA VAL A 63 19.14 -1.06 -10.31
C VAL A 63 18.56 -0.22 -9.18
N SER A 64 18.74 -0.67 -7.95
CA SER A 64 18.22 0.04 -6.77
C SER A 64 19.04 1.28 -6.47
N ASN A 65 18.37 2.40 -6.22
CA ASN A 65 18.96 3.67 -5.77
C ASN A 65 19.00 3.80 -4.24
N LYS A 66 18.88 2.68 -3.50
CA LYS A 66 18.80 2.63 -2.03
C LYS A 66 17.59 3.37 -1.46
N THR A 67 16.53 3.47 -2.23
CA THR A 67 15.26 4.04 -1.82
C THR A 67 14.21 2.94 -1.79
N ILE A 68 13.41 2.91 -0.73
CA ILE A 68 12.26 2.02 -0.63
C ILE A 68 10.96 2.80 -0.50
N VAL A 69 9.92 2.30 -1.16
CA VAL A 69 8.56 2.78 -0.98
C VAL A 69 7.71 1.65 -0.39
N ILE A 70 7.15 1.89 0.78
CA ILE A 70 6.25 0.97 1.46
C ILE A 70 4.83 1.34 1.08
N LEU A 71 4.05 0.38 0.57
CA LEU A 71 2.69 0.59 0.08
C LEU A 71 1.68 -0.14 0.98
N LEU A 72 0.68 0.60 1.45
CA LEU A 72 -0.44 0.10 2.25
C LEU A 72 -1.73 0.12 1.42
N HIS A 73 -2.45 -1.01 1.41
CA HIS A 73 -3.69 -1.13 0.62
C HIS A 73 -4.92 -0.56 1.35
N GLY A 74 -6.02 -0.35 0.62
CA GLY A 74 -7.31 0.05 1.16
C GLY A 74 -8.09 -1.12 1.76
N TRP A 75 -9.30 -0.80 2.28
CA TRP A 75 -10.24 -1.79 2.82
C TRP A 75 -10.46 -2.95 1.85
N GLU A 76 -10.45 -4.18 2.35
CA GLU A 76 -10.58 -5.43 1.58
C GLU A 76 -9.60 -5.56 0.38
N GLY A 77 -8.56 -4.72 0.36
CA GLY A 77 -7.49 -4.81 -0.63
C GLY A 77 -6.43 -5.84 -0.27
N SER A 78 -5.38 -5.85 -1.06
CA SER A 78 -4.18 -6.64 -0.80
C SER A 78 -2.97 -6.05 -1.53
N SER A 79 -1.78 -6.57 -1.25
CA SER A 79 -0.56 -6.30 -2.00
C SER A 79 -0.69 -6.56 -3.51
N ARG A 80 -1.68 -7.39 -3.91
CA ARG A 80 -1.98 -7.76 -5.29
C ARG A 80 -3.12 -6.98 -5.93
N SER A 81 -3.70 -6.02 -5.21
CA SER A 81 -4.70 -5.10 -5.78
C SER A 81 -4.11 -4.35 -6.98
N ALA A 82 -4.93 -4.12 -8.01
CA ALA A 82 -4.46 -3.55 -9.28
C ALA A 82 -3.68 -2.24 -9.12
N TYR A 83 -4.14 -1.36 -8.23
CA TYR A 83 -3.45 -0.10 -7.93
C TYR A 83 -2.11 -0.32 -7.24
N GLN A 84 -1.99 -1.30 -6.33
CA GLN A 84 -0.74 -1.65 -5.66
C GLN A 84 0.30 -2.15 -6.68
N VAL A 85 -0.10 -3.10 -7.54
CA VAL A 85 0.76 -3.71 -8.56
C VAL A 85 1.22 -2.66 -9.58
N THR A 86 0.31 -1.80 -10.06
CA THR A 86 0.66 -0.79 -11.05
C THR A 86 1.54 0.31 -10.48
N THR A 87 1.31 0.70 -9.22
CA THR A 87 2.17 1.67 -8.52
C THR A 87 3.56 1.09 -8.28
N ALA A 88 3.64 -0.16 -7.77
CA ALA A 88 4.91 -0.84 -7.58
C ALA A 88 5.73 -0.91 -8.88
N PHE A 89 5.10 -1.32 -9.97
CA PHE A 89 5.77 -1.38 -11.27
C PHE A 89 6.37 -0.03 -11.70
N LYS A 90 5.61 1.05 -11.51
CA LYS A 90 6.09 2.40 -11.82
C LYS A 90 7.26 2.85 -10.93
N LEU A 91 7.21 2.54 -9.65
CA LEU A 91 8.29 2.87 -8.72
C LEU A 91 9.57 2.10 -9.06
N LEU A 92 9.46 0.82 -9.42
CA LEU A 92 10.59 0.00 -9.85
C LEU A 92 11.26 0.54 -11.13
N GLU A 93 10.48 1.11 -12.08
CA GLU A 93 11.02 1.78 -13.27
C GLU A 93 11.88 3.00 -12.91
N HIS A 94 11.67 3.60 -11.73
CA HIS A 94 12.46 4.72 -11.20
C HIS A 94 13.58 4.29 -10.23
N GLY A 95 13.85 2.99 -10.11
CA GLY A 95 14.92 2.46 -9.28
C GLY A 95 14.58 2.35 -7.80
N PHE A 96 13.30 2.46 -7.42
CA PHE A 96 12.85 2.30 -6.04
C PHE A 96 12.48 0.85 -5.77
N ASP A 97 12.99 0.28 -4.68
CA ASP A 97 12.49 -0.98 -4.17
C ASP A 97 11.10 -0.78 -3.56
N VAL A 98 10.25 -1.79 -3.60
CA VAL A 98 8.87 -1.66 -3.15
C VAL A 98 8.48 -2.80 -2.21
N LEU A 99 7.94 -2.44 -1.04
CA LEU A 99 7.36 -3.36 -0.07
C LEU A 99 5.84 -3.13 0.00
N ARG A 100 5.05 -4.08 -0.48
CA ARG A 100 3.59 -4.04 -0.46
C ARG A 100 3.07 -4.91 0.68
N ILE A 101 2.59 -4.30 1.77
CA ILE A 101 2.17 -5.00 2.98
C ILE A 101 0.69 -5.34 2.91
N ASN A 102 0.34 -6.57 3.26
CA ASN A 102 -1.02 -6.95 3.57
C ASN A 102 -1.29 -6.71 5.06
N PHE A 103 -2.39 -6.04 5.37
CA PHE A 103 -2.87 -5.99 6.74
C PHE A 103 -3.24 -7.39 7.24
N ARG A 104 -3.37 -7.53 8.55
CA ARG A 104 -3.86 -8.76 9.18
C ARG A 104 -5.16 -9.20 8.48
N ASP A 105 -5.36 -10.49 8.29
CA ASP A 105 -6.51 -11.12 7.64
C ASP A 105 -6.72 -10.73 6.15
N HIS A 106 -5.78 -10.02 5.54
CA HIS A 106 -5.84 -9.67 4.13
C HIS A 106 -4.78 -10.45 3.32
N GLY A 107 -4.98 -10.54 2.00
CA GLY A 107 -4.00 -11.16 1.10
C GLY A 107 -3.74 -12.65 1.36
N GLY A 108 -4.70 -13.37 1.96
CA GLY A 108 -4.58 -14.80 2.28
C GLY A 108 -3.92 -15.09 3.64
N SER A 109 -3.80 -14.10 4.53
CA SER A 109 -3.10 -14.22 5.83
C SER A 109 -3.98 -14.66 7.02
N HIS A 110 -5.25 -15.04 6.79
CA HIS A 110 -6.23 -15.39 7.86
C HIS A 110 -5.75 -16.46 8.85
N HIS A 111 -4.86 -17.36 8.41
CA HIS A 111 -4.34 -18.46 9.23
C HIS A 111 -3.13 -18.07 10.08
N LEU A 112 -2.59 -16.86 9.92
CA LEU A 112 -1.32 -16.46 10.56
C LEU A 112 -1.51 -15.86 11.95
N ASN A 113 -2.68 -15.29 12.23
CA ASN A 113 -2.96 -14.57 13.46
C ASN A 113 -4.26 -15.02 14.10
N ARG A 114 -4.31 -14.92 15.44
CA ARG A 114 -5.44 -15.41 16.24
C ARG A 114 -6.63 -14.43 16.30
N HIS A 115 -6.34 -13.13 16.22
CA HIS A 115 -7.34 -12.07 16.34
C HIS A 115 -7.56 -11.39 14.99
N PHE A 116 -8.79 -11.00 14.73
CA PHE A 116 -9.18 -10.33 13.50
C PHE A 116 -8.60 -8.92 13.37
N PHE A 117 -8.47 -8.49 12.14
CA PHE A 117 -8.10 -7.12 11.79
C PHE A 117 -9.11 -6.11 12.32
N ASN A 118 -8.60 -4.96 12.77
CA ASN A 118 -9.39 -3.75 12.97
C ASN A 118 -8.57 -2.51 12.56
N SER A 119 -9.27 -1.40 12.35
CA SER A 119 -8.66 -0.17 11.81
C SER A 119 -7.75 0.58 12.78
N THR A 120 -7.57 0.11 14.02
CA THR A 120 -6.67 0.74 15.01
C THR A 120 -5.25 0.14 15.01
N MET A 121 -5.00 -0.93 14.26
CA MET A 121 -3.78 -1.74 14.30
C MET A 121 -2.61 -1.12 13.49
N SER A 122 -2.39 0.20 13.60
CA SER A 122 -1.27 0.86 12.90
C SER A 122 0.09 0.53 13.51
N GLU A 123 0.16 0.29 14.83
CA GLU A 123 1.41 -0.02 15.52
C GLU A 123 2.03 -1.33 15.04
N GLU A 124 1.25 -2.40 14.87
CA GLU A 124 1.79 -3.68 14.39
C GLU A 124 2.38 -3.57 12.99
N VAL A 125 1.79 -2.72 12.13
CA VAL A 125 2.30 -2.45 10.79
C VAL A 125 3.61 -1.67 10.88
N ALA A 126 3.67 -0.64 11.73
CA ALA A 126 4.88 0.15 11.96
C ALA A 126 6.03 -0.72 12.51
N GLU A 127 5.75 -1.60 13.46
CA GLU A 127 6.74 -2.56 14.00
C GLU A 127 7.26 -3.52 12.92
N ALA A 128 6.37 -4.06 12.10
CA ALA A 128 6.76 -4.95 11.02
C ALA A 128 7.65 -4.25 9.98
N ILE A 129 7.34 -2.98 9.68
CA ILE A 129 8.16 -2.11 8.83
C ILE A 129 9.54 -1.89 9.46
N GLU A 130 9.60 -1.52 10.74
CA GLU A 130 10.85 -1.29 11.47
C GLU A 130 11.77 -2.50 11.41
N ILE A 131 11.23 -3.69 11.73
CA ILE A 131 12.00 -4.93 11.74
C ILE A 131 12.53 -5.25 10.33
N PHE A 132 11.72 -5.03 9.31
CA PHE A 132 12.16 -5.19 7.93
C PHE A 132 13.29 -4.20 7.59
N LEU A 133 13.14 -2.93 7.91
CA LEU A 133 14.11 -1.88 7.60
C LEU A 133 15.45 -2.11 8.33
N ASN A 134 15.43 -2.62 9.56
CA ASN A 134 16.65 -2.94 10.33
C ASN A 134 17.53 -4.01 9.66
N GLY A 135 16.96 -4.85 8.80
CA GLY A 135 17.67 -5.83 7.99
C GLY A 135 18.21 -5.30 6.65
N HIS A 136 17.97 -4.01 6.34
CA HIS A 136 18.28 -3.42 5.05
C HIS A 136 18.96 -2.06 5.21
N ASN A 137 19.72 -1.63 4.20
CA ASN A 137 20.44 -0.34 4.23
C ASN A 137 19.85 0.63 3.21
N TYR A 138 18.65 1.13 3.49
CA TYR A 138 18.02 2.19 2.68
C TYR A 138 18.43 3.58 3.16
N GLN A 139 18.66 4.48 2.20
CA GLN A 139 18.97 5.89 2.47
C GLN A 139 17.69 6.73 2.57
N HIS A 140 16.67 6.35 1.81
CA HIS A 140 15.38 7.02 1.81
C HIS A 140 14.26 5.99 1.97
N VAL A 141 13.36 6.27 2.90
CA VAL A 141 12.18 5.44 3.20
C VAL A 141 10.93 6.28 3.00
N PHE A 142 10.09 5.85 2.08
CA PHE A 142 8.79 6.48 1.81
C PHE A 142 7.66 5.54 2.20
N LEU A 143 6.58 6.12 2.74
CA LEU A 143 5.36 5.40 3.08
C LEU A 143 4.21 5.95 2.26
N ALA A 144 3.48 5.09 1.55
CA ALA A 144 2.31 5.53 0.81
C ALA A 144 1.12 4.58 1.08
N GLY A 145 -0.07 5.15 1.22
CA GLY A 145 -1.27 4.39 1.50
C GLY A 145 -2.49 4.86 0.72
N PHE A 146 -3.37 3.93 0.40
CA PHE A 146 -4.60 4.17 -0.36
C PHE A 146 -5.82 3.96 0.52
N SER A 147 -6.77 4.90 0.54
CA SER A 147 -7.99 4.82 1.34
C SER A 147 -7.67 4.51 2.81
N LEU A 148 -8.16 3.41 3.39
CA LEU A 148 -7.80 2.96 4.74
C LEU A 148 -6.28 2.90 4.95
N GLY A 149 -5.51 2.39 3.99
CA GLY A 149 -4.06 2.40 4.03
C GLY A 149 -3.46 3.80 4.11
N GLY A 150 -4.13 4.80 3.52
CA GLY A 150 -3.77 6.20 3.64
C GLY A 150 -3.94 6.72 5.08
N SER A 151 -5.03 6.33 5.76
CA SER A 151 -5.23 6.65 7.19
C SER A 151 -4.18 5.99 8.08
N PHE A 152 -3.80 4.73 7.77
CA PHE A 152 -2.70 4.05 8.45
C PHE A 152 -1.38 4.78 8.21
N ALA A 153 -1.09 5.18 6.96
CA ALA A 153 0.13 5.88 6.62
C ALA A 153 0.26 7.21 7.38
N LEU A 154 -0.82 7.98 7.49
CA LEU A 154 -0.83 9.24 8.25
C LEU A 154 -0.58 9.01 9.75
N ARG A 155 -1.25 8.02 10.36
CA ARG A 155 -1.05 7.70 11.78
C ARG A 155 0.37 7.18 12.05
N ILE A 156 0.86 6.27 11.21
CA ILE A 156 2.25 5.77 11.32
C ILE A 156 3.25 6.91 11.18
N ALA A 157 3.03 7.83 10.24
CA ALA A 157 3.91 8.98 10.06
C ALA A 157 3.89 9.92 11.27
N ALA A 158 2.70 10.18 11.84
CA ALA A 158 2.55 11.04 13.01
C ALA A 158 3.17 10.44 14.28
N ASP A 159 2.93 9.15 14.52
CA ASP A 159 3.30 8.51 15.78
C ASP A 159 4.71 7.89 15.75
N GLN A 160 5.18 7.44 14.58
CA GLN A 160 6.35 6.58 14.40
C GLN A 160 7.30 7.06 13.29
N GLY A 161 7.01 8.20 12.63
CA GLY A 161 7.78 8.69 11.49
C GLY A 161 9.26 8.83 11.75
N ASP A 162 9.63 9.39 12.91
CA ASP A 162 11.04 9.56 13.33
C ASP A 162 11.72 8.20 13.58
N ARG A 163 11.03 7.28 14.27
CA ARG A 163 11.52 5.91 14.52
C ARG A 163 11.81 5.16 13.24
N LEU A 164 10.93 5.26 12.26
CA LEU A 164 11.06 4.62 10.95
C LEU A 164 11.95 5.41 9.98
N LYS A 165 12.41 6.60 10.38
CA LYS A 165 13.20 7.52 9.53
C LYS A 165 12.52 7.80 8.19
N LEU A 166 11.20 8.03 8.22
CA LEU A 166 10.44 8.32 7.00
C LEU A 166 10.90 9.62 6.36
N SER A 167 11.30 9.54 5.10
CA SER A 167 11.67 10.72 4.30
C SER A 167 10.44 11.53 3.88
N ALA A 168 9.34 10.85 3.56
CA ALA A 168 8.04 11.46 3.31
C ALA A 168 6.92 10.41 3.34
N THR A 169 5.68 10.90 3.45
CA THR A 169 4.47 10.06 3.44
C THR A 169 3.44 10.62 2.46
N ALA A 170 2.80 9.73 1.71
CA ALA A 170 1.71 10.05 0.80
C ALA A 170 0.43 9.28 1.18
N ALA A 171 -0.65 10.01 1.43
CA ALA A 171 -1.97 9.43 1.67
C ALA A 171 -2.91 9.75 0.51
N ILE A 172 -3.37 8.72 -0.17
CA ILE A 172 -4.24 8.85 -1.35
C ILE A 172 -5.68 8.57 -0.92
N SER A 173 -6.52 9.62 -0.94
CA SER A 173 -7.94 9.58 -0.55
C SER A 173 -8.17 8.90 0.82
N PRO A 174 -7.46 9.31 1.89
CA PRO A 174 -7.59 8.70 3.21
C PRO A 174 -8.94 9.08 3.85
N PRO A 175 -9.65 8.16 4.51
CA PRO A 175 -10.73 8.51 5.42
C PRO A 175 -10.10 9.10 6.72
N VAL A 176 -10.17 10.41 6.87
CA VAL A 176 -9.59 11.13 8.03
C VAL A 176 -10.61 11.39 9.13
N ASP A 177 -11.88 11.33 8.79
CA ASP A 177 -13.00 11.43 9.73
C ASP A 177 -13.95 10.25 9.55
N PRO A 178 -13.80 9.15 10.35
CA PRO A 178 -14.60 7.94 10.20
C PRO A 178 -16.11 8.14 10.43
N VAL A 179 -16.51 9.21 11.14
CA VAL A 179 -17.93 9.49 11.42
C VAL A 179 -18.64 10.04 10.18
N ASN A 180 -17.89 10.69 9.29
CA ASN A 180 -18.40 11.36 8.09
C ASN A 180 -17.91 10.71 6.78
N THR A 181 -17.48 9.45 6.83
CA THR A 181 -16.93 8.74 5.65
C THR A 181 -17.87 7.67 5.16
#